data_74e7e6e3134afbb5863c17b79a05d4f3
#
_entry.id   74e7e6e3134afbb5863c17b79a05d4f3
#
_cell.length_a   1.000
_cell.length_b   1.000
_cell.length_c   1.000
_cell.angle_alpha   90.00
_cell.angle_beta   90.00
_cell.angle_gamma   90.00
#
_symmetry.space_group_name_H-M   'P 1'
#
loop_
_entity.id
_entity.type
_entity.pdbx_description
1 polymer ?
#
loop_
_entity_poly.entity_id
_entity_poly.type
_entity_poly.pdbx_seq_one_letter_code
_entity_poly.pdbx_strand_id
1 'polypeptide(L)' 'MNILFLTQIVPFPPDAGPKVKTWHVLRALSGQGHSITLVSFVRPDEEQHVPELEKICKAVYVLSATFFFK' A
#
# COMPACT_ATOMS: atom_id res chain seq x y z
N MET A 1 13.53 -8.57 -8.58
CA MET A 1 13.72 -8.78 -7.12
C MET A 1 12.36 -8.83 -6.43
N ASN A 2 12.23 -9.68 -5.44
CA ASN A 2 11.01 -9.75 -4.64
C ASN A 2 11.18 -8.83 -3.44
N ILE A 3 10.25 -7.91 -3.28
CA ILE A 3 10.32 -6.88 -2.23
C ILE A 3 9.10 -7.01 -1.32
N LEU A 4 9.35 -7.09 -0.01
CA LEU A 4 8.30 -6.98 1.00
C LEU A 4 8.27 -5.55 1.49
N PHE A 5 7.14 -4.88 1.30
CA PHE A 5 6.98 -3.49 1.66
C PHE A 5 5.94 -3.37 2.78
N LEU A 6 6.37 -2.83 3.92
CA LEU A 6 5.50 -2.66 5.08
C LEU A 6 5.16 -1.19 5.27
N THR A 7 3.89 -0.88 5.45
CA THR A 7 3.46 0.49 5.70
C THR A 7 2.32 0.51 6.71
N GLN A 8 2.18 1.61 7.43
CA GLN A 8 1.15 1.77 8.44
C GLN A 8 -0.15 2.32 7.87
N ILE A 9 -0.09 2.92 6.68
CA ILE A 9 -1.28 3.49 6.04
C ILE A 9 -1.31 3.07 4.58
N VAL A 10 -2.53 2.97 4.05
CA VAL A 10 -2.72 2.72 2.62
C VAL A 10 -2.24 3.95 1.85
N PRO A 11 -1.28 3.81 0.91
CA PRO A 11 -0.67 4.96 0.26
C PRO A 11 -1.49 5.57 -0.88
N PHE A 12 -2.62 5.02 -1.19
CA PHE A 12 -3.49 5.54 -2.25
C PHE A 12 -4.85 5.94 -1.65
N PRO A 13 -5.44 7.09 -2.02
CA PRO A 13 -4.90 8.09 -2.94
C PRO A 13 -3.75 8.89 -2.30
N PRO A 14 -2.79 9.38 -3.09
CA PRO A 14 -1.64 10.13 -2.57
C PRO A 14 -2.02 11.59 -2.27
N ASP A 15 -2.90 11.77 -1.30
CA ASP A 15 -3.49 13.06 -0.96
C ASP A 15 -2.90 13.70 0.30
N ALA A 16 -1.93 13.05 0.91
CA ALA A 16 -1.24 13.57 2.10
C ALA A 16 0.24 13.24 2.00
N GLY A 17 1.08 14.02 2.67
CA GLY A 17 2.53 13.91 2.55
C GLY A 17 3.12 12.51 2.65
N PRO A 18 2.83 11.76 3.74
CA PRO A 18 3.36 10.40 3.87
C PRO A 18 2.88 9.45 2.77
N LYS A 19 1.64 9.61 2.32
CA LYS A 19 1.07 8.79 1.26
C LYS A 19 1.72 9.09 -0.09
N VAL A 20 1.99 10.35 -0.37
CA VAL A 20 2.61 10.75 -1.63
C VAL A 20 3.97 10.09 -1.79
N LYS A 21 4.81 10.16 -0.75
CA LYS A 21 6.15 9.60 -0.80
C LYS A 21 6.10 8.08 -0.99
N THR A 22 5.29 7.40 -0.20
CA THR A 22 5.16 5.94 -0.28
C THR A 22 4.63 5.51 -1.64
N TRP A 23 3.64 6.21 -2.16
CA TRP A 23 3.06 5.92 -3.47
C TRP A 23 4.11 6.02 -4.59
N HIS A 24 4.92 7.09 -4.57
CA HIS A 24 5.95 7.27 -5.57
C HIS A 24 7.03 6.19 -5.49
N VAL A 25 7.43 5.80 -4.29
CA VAL A 25 8.41 4.72 -4.11
C VAL A 25 7.87 3.40 -4.67
N LEU A 26 6.63 3.07 -4.35
CA LEU A 26 6.00 1.84 -4.85
C LEU A 26 5.92 1.83 -6.37
N ARG A 27 5.51 2.95 -6.97
CA ARG A 27 5.42 3.03 -8.43
C ARG A 27 6.78 2.91 -9.10
N ALA A 28 7.79 3.54 -8.52
CA ALA A 28 9.14 3.46 -9.07
C ALA A 28 9.68 2.03 -9.05
N LEU A 29 9.49 1.33 -7.92
CA LEU A 29 9.93 -0.06 -7.79
C LEU A 29 9.16 -0.98 -8.74
N SER A 30 7.87 -0.78 -8.87
CA SER A 30 7.05 -1.55 -9.79
C SER A 30 7.48 -1.31 -11.25
N GLY A 31 7.77 -0.05 -11.59
CA GLY A 31 8.22 0.31 -12.93
C GLY A 31 9.56 -0.27 -13.30
N GLN A 32 10.38 -0.62 -12.31
CA GLN A 32 11.67 -1.27 -12.52
C GLN A 32 11.57 -2.80 -12.63
N GLY A 33 10.37 -3.34 -12.61
CA GLY A 33 10.16 -4.78 -12.77
C GLY A 33 10.25 -5.60 -11.50
N HIS A 34 10.28 -4.96 -10.34
CA HIS A 34 10.31 -5.68 -9.07
C HIS A 34 8.92 -6.22 -8.71
N SER A 35 8.90 -7.40 -8.09
CA SER A 35 7.66 -7.97 -7.58
C SER A 35 7.47 -7.51 -6.14
N ILE A 36 6.42 -6.75 -5.88
CA ILE A 36 6.18 -6.14 -4.58
C ILE A 36 5.05 -6.85 -3.86
N THR A 37 5.31 -7.24 -2.61
CA THR A 37 4.26 -7.68 -1.68
C THR A 37 4.08 -6.57 -0.66
N LEU A 38 2.90 -5.95 -0.67
CA LEU A 38 2.58 -4.85 0.23
C LEU A 38 1.77 -5.36 1.42
N VAL A 39 2.19 -4.99 2.62
CA VAL A 39 1.45 -5.26 3.85
C VAL A 39 1.17 -3.93 4.54
N SER A 40 -0.09 -3.66 4.80
CA SER A 40 -0.53 -2.36 5.34
C SER A 40 -1.69 -2.52 6.30
N PHE A 41 -1.80 -1.61 7.25
CA PHE A 41 -3.05 -1.42 7.96
C PHE A 41 -4.03 -0.65 7.07
N VAL A 42 -5.32 -0.95 7.22
CA VAL A 42 -6.36 -0.32 6.42
C VAL A 42 -7.51 0.10 7.32
N ARG A 43 -8.07 1.28 7.03
CA ARG A 43 -9.33 1.73 7.65
C ARG A 43 -10.48 1.32 6.75
N PRO A 44 -11.71 1.19 7.30
CA PRO A 44 -12.86 0.81 6.48
C PRO A 44 -13.09 1.72 5.28
N ASP A 45 -12.83 3.01 5.42
CA ASP A 45 -12.99 3.98 4.33
C ASP A 45 -11.90 3.88 3.27
N GLU A 46 -10.81 3.16 3.57
CA GLU A 46 -9.68 3.01 2.65
C GLU A 46 -9.72 1.69 1.86
N GLU A 47 -10.58 0.76 2.24
CA GLU A 47 -10.65 -0.55 1.58
C GLU A 47 -10.96 -0.44 0.10
N GLN A 48 -11.71 0.58 -0.30
CA GLN A 48 -12.05 0.82 -1.70
C GLN A 48 -10.84 1.13 -2.57
N HIS A 49 -9.71 1.52 -1.97
CA HIS A 49 -8.51 1.87 -2.71
C HIS A 49 -7.54 0.71 -2.88
N VAL A 50 -7.77 -0.42 -2.22
CA VAL A 50 -6.89 -1.58 -2.32
C VAL A 50 -6.72 -2.08 -3.76
N PRO A 51 -7.77 -2.14 -4.60
CA PRO A 51 -7.60 -2.56 -5.99
C PRO A 51 -6.61 -1.73 -6.79
N GLU A 52 -6.46 -0.45 -6.47
CA GLU A 52 -5.47 0.41 -7.15
C GLU A 52 -4.04 -0.02 -6.80
N LEU A 53 -3.82 -0.47 -5.57
CA LEU A 53 -2.52 -0.98 -5.15
C LEU A 53 -2.21 -2.32 -5.81
N GLU A 54 -3.22 -3.13 -6.03
CA GLU A 54 -3.05 -4.43 -6.65
C GLU A 54 -2.61 -4.33 -8.11
N LYS A 55 -2.81 -3.17 -8.74
CA LYS A 55 -2.36 -2.94 -10.11
C LYS A 55 -0.85 -2.80 -10.22
N ILE A 56 -0.19 -2.37 -9.14
CA ILE A 56 1.26 -2.14 -9.15
C ILE A 56 2.00 -3.11 -8.23
N CYS A 57 1.31 -3.84 -7.39
CA CYS A 57 1.91 -4.81 -6.48
C CYS A 57 1.49 -6.22 -6.88
N LYS A 58 2.40 -7.17 -6.71
CA LYS A 58 2.12 -8.58 -6.97
C LYS A 58 1.04 -9.10 -6.01
N ALA A 59 1.12 -8.68 -4.75
CA ALA A 59 0.16 -9.06 -3.72
C ALA A 59 0.00 -7.93 -2.72
N VAL A 60 -1.21 -7.76 -2.20
CA VAL A 60 -1.51 -6.76 -1.18
C VAL A 60 -2.25 -7.45 -0.05
N TYR A 61 -1.70 -7.35 1.16
CA TYR A 61 -2.32 -7.88 2.36
C TYR A 61 -2.63 -6.70 3.28
N VAL A 62 -3.89 -6.61 3.71
CA VAL A 62 -4.31 -5.52 4.58
C VAL A 62 -4.89 -6.06 5.89
N LEU A 63 -4.62 -5.34 6.98
CA LEU A 63 -5.12 -5.65 8.29
C LEU A 63 -6.01 -4.50 8.75
N SER A 64 -7.20 -4.84 9.27
CA SER A 64 -8.12 -3.81 9.74
C SER A 64 -7.55 -3.08 10.95
N ALA A 65 -7.45 -1.76 10.85
CA ALA A 65 -6.93 -0.93 11.93
C ALA A 65 -7.85 -0.95 13.16
N THR A 66 -9.13 -1.29 13.00
CA THR A 66 -10.06 -1.33 14.12
C THR A 66 -9.73 -2.41 15.14
N PHE A 67 -8.95 -3.43 14.77
CA PHE A 67 -8.47 -4.41 15.73
C PHE A 67 -7.51 -3.81 16.75
N PHE A 68 -6.83 -2.73 16.39
CA PHE A 68 -5.76 -2.15 17.20
C PHE A 68 -6.17 -0.84 17.89
N PHE A 69 -7.23 -0.20 17.42
CA PHE A 69 -7.64 1.14 17.88
C PHE A 69 -9.10 1.12 18.35
N LYS A 70 -9.33 0.43 19.40
CA LYS A 70 -10.67 0.42 20.01
C LYS A 70 -10.86 1.63 20.91
#